data_deb572d5f7f36f3ad49e5e5acb604133
#
_entry.id   deb572d5f7f36f3ad49e5e5acb604133
#
_cell.length_a   1.000
_cell.length_b   1.000
_cell.length_c   1.000
_cell.angle_alpha   90.00
_cell.angle_beta   90.00
_cell.angle_gamma   90.00
#
_symmetry.space_group_name_H-M   'P 1'
#
loop_
_entity.id
_entity.type
_entity.pdbx_description
1 polymer ?
#
loop_
_entity_poly.entity_id
_entity_poly.type
_entity_poly.pdbx_seq_one_letter_code
_entity_poly.pdbx_strand_id
1 'polypeptide(L)'
;MKAKTIRIMMLVCGLLGLSNANAQQRDSLSIDLNMALEIALSENPNIKIADMEITKKQYAKKSAYGALLPEINLIGQYQRTIKKQTMYLDGGFFGGDIDPTQYTPEELKVVEVLGKMMTPAEGAQDGIQVGRWNMYTGGLNVSLPLVVPSLWKNIQMSEIDIQTSMEQARSSKINLVNQVTKSFYSLMLAHDSYMLFRKTYVTDSINLVNITNKYKQGIVPEYDVITADVRLKSIIPSMLQSENMMKIAELQLKLHMGIDNDVPLKIVGTLDDYDQSIFDAVIPADTSLLQNSDLRQFDLQAEKAKKMHEMQKLQFAPSLVSSFQYTYMSQNNDFKFSDYKWNPYSTVGVTLSIPLFNGGQRYNNLKQTELQINQLQYQRIDLQRNLKLAVKNSIDLINKNIEQIVATQSSVEQARK
;
A
#
# COMPACT_ATOMS: atom_id res chain seq x y z
N MET A 1 29.91 -12.38 -37.22
CA MET A 1 28.87 -12.67 -36.21
C MET A 1 27.47 -12.17 -36.55
N LYS A 2 27.21 -11.51 -37.70
CA LYS A 2 25.88 -10.94 -38.05
C LYS A 2 24.92 -11.85 -38.83
N ALA A 3 25.39 -12.99 -39.35
CA ALA A 3 24.54 -13.88 -40.17
C ALA A 3 23.88 -15.05 -39.38
N LYS A 4 24.34 -15.37 -38.19
CA LYS A 4 23.73 -16.42 -37.35
C LYS A 4 22.54 -15.93 -36.52
N THR A 5 22.52 -14.66 -36.16
CA THR A 5 21.44 -14.02 -35.37
C THR A 5 20.16 -13.83 -36.18
N ILE A 6 20.26 -13.58 -37.48
CA ILE A 6 19.10 -13.38 -38.37
C ILE A 6 18.40 -14.75 -38.66
N ARG A 7 19.14 -15.85 -38.73
CA ARG A 7 18.53 -17.19 -38.91
C ARG A 7 17.78 -17.71 -37.69
N ILE A 8 18.19 -17.35 -36.48
CA ILE A 8 17.49 -17.70 -35.24
C ILE A 8 16.21 -16.89 -35.10
N MET A 9 16.21 -15.64 -35.52
CA MET A 9 15.04 -14.74 -35.44
C MET A 9 13.95 -15.14 -36.46
N MET A 10 14.30 -15.70 -37.62
CA MET A 10 13.32 -16.22 -38.60
C MET A 10 12.75 -17.60 -38.18
N LEU A 11 13.45 -18.41 -37.40
CA LEU A 11 12.96 -19.70 -36.92
C LEU A 11 11.99 -19.55 -35.75
N VAL A 12 12.08 -18.46 -34.97
CA VAL A 12 11.14 -18.15 -33.88
C VAL A 12 9.84 -17.54 -34.40
N CYS A 13 9.86 -16.79 -35.51
CA CYS A 13 8.63 -16.28 -36.14
C CYS A 13 7.83 -17.35 -36.90
N GLY A 14 8.44 -18.48 -37.31
CA GLY A 14 7.76 -19.58 -38.01
C GLY A 14 6.99 -20.55 -37.10
N LEU A 15 7.23 -20.52 -35.78
CA LEU A 15 6.57 -21.38 -34.77
C LEU A 15 5.37 -20.72 -34.09
N LEU A 16 5.09 -19.46 -34.36
CA LEU A 16 3.95 -18.72 -33.79
C LEU A 16 2.69 -18.70 -34.69
N GLY A 17 2.70 -19.46 -35.79
CA GLY A 17 1.64 -19.44 -36.80
C GLY A 17 0.62 -20.61 -36.76
N LEU A 18 0.64 -21.48 -35.75
CA LEU A 18 -0.30 -22.61 -35.65
C LEU A 18 -0.88 -22.73 -34.22
N SER A 19 -1.31 -21.66 -33.62
CA SER A 19 -2.31 -21.78 -32.58
C SER A 19 -3.67 -21.93 -33.26
N ASN A 20 -4.06 -23.18 -33.52
CA ASN A 20 -5.44 -23.56 -33.75
C ASN A 20 -6.23 -22.98 -32.55
N ALA A 21 -7.02 -21.95 -32.79
CA ALA A 21 -8.08 -21.52 -31.89
C ALA A 21 -9.12 -22.66 -31.90
N ASN A 22 -8.83 -23.74 -31.18
CA ASN A 22 -9.87 -24.61 -30.68
C ASN A 22 -10.64 -23.69 -29.72
N ALA A 23 -11.84 -23.28 -30.14
CA ALA A 23 -12.89 -22.84 -29.22
C ALA A 23 -13.19 -24.07 -28.34
N GLN A 24 -12.35 -24.24 -27.30
CA GLN A 24 -12.56 -25.19 -26.24
C GLN A 24 -13.88 -24.77 -25.61
N GLN A 25 -14.91 -25.55 -25.83
CA GLN A 25 -16.16 -25.47 -25.10
C GLN A 25 -15.72 -25.55 -23.63
N ARG A 26 -15.64 -24.38 -22.97
CA ARG A 26 -15.21 -24.31 -21.57
C ARG A 26 -16.28 -25.04 -20.79
N ASP A 27 -15.93 -26.21 -20.25
CA ASP A 27 -16.82 -26.94 -19.36
C ASP A 27 -17.28 -26.00 -18.25
N SER A 28 -18.58 -26.03 -17.96
CA SER A 28 -19.15 -25.20 -16.89
C SER A 28 -18.50 -25.59 -15.57
N LEU A 29 -17.93 -24.61 -14.88
CA LEU A 29 -17.32 -24.80 -13.57
C LEU A 29 -18.44 -25.08 -12.56
N SER A 30 -18.53 -26.34 -12.10
CA SER A 30 -19.47 -26.74 -11.05
C SER A 30 -18.87 -26.40 -9.70
N ILE A 31 -19.52 -25.52 -8.93
CA ILE A 31 -18.99 -25.05 -7.65
C ILE A 31 -19.98 -25.30 -6.50
N ASP A 32 -19.43 -25.72 -5.37
CA ASP A 32 -20.03 -25.63 -4.06
C ASP A 32 -19.41 -24.45 -3.28
N LEU A 33 -19.89 -24.20 -2.06
CA LEU A 33 -19.37 -23.10 -1.25
C LEU A 33 -17.87 -23.25 -0.94
N ASN A 34 -17.41 -24.47 -0.62
CA ASN A 34 -16.01 -24.70 -0.25
C ASN A 34 -15.08 -24.45 -1.42
N MET A 35 -15.45 -24.93 -2.60
CA MET A 35 -14.68 -24.69 -3.83
C MET A 35 -14.67 -23.21 -4.21
N ALA A 36 -15.81 -22.50 -4.05
CA ALA A 36 -15.88 -21.07 -4.28
C ALA A 36 -14.93 -20.28 -3.36
N LEU A 37 -14.84 -20.67 -2.08
CA LEU A 37 -13.93 -20.08 -1.10
C LEU A 37 -12.46 -20.38 -1.41
N GLU A 38 -12.14 -21.60 -1.81
CA GLU A 38 -10.79 -22.00 -2.19
C GLU A 38 -10.27 -21.20 -3.39
N ILE A 39 -11.09 -21.11 -4.46
CA ILE A 39 -10.77 -20.30 -5.64
C ILE A 39 -10.61 -18.83 -5.26
N ALA A 40 -11.52 -18.27 -4.46
CA ALA A 40 -11.44 -16.88 -4.04
C ALA A 40 -10.17 -16.57 -3.25
N LEU A 41 -9.78 -17.44 -2.32
CA LEU A 41 -8.57 -17.24 -1.52
C LEU A 41 -7.28 -17.39 -2.33
N SER A 42 -7.28 -18.16 -3.43
CA SER A 42 -6.12 -18.32 -4.31
C SER A 42 -6.04 -17.28 -5.42
N GLU A 43 -7.18 -16.92 -6.03
CA GLU A 43 -7.19 -16.13 -7.26
C GLU A 43 -7.53 -14.65 -7.04
N ASN A 44 -8.21 -14.29 -5.95
CA ASN A 44 -8.66 -12.91 -5.75
C ASN A 44 -7.48 -11.92 -5.69
N PRO A 45 -7.46 -10.88 -6.55
CA PRO A 45 -6.39 -9.90 -6.62
C PRO A 45 -6.14 -9.17 -5.29
N ASN A 46 -7.17 -8.92 -4.46
CA ASN A 46 -7.02 -8.22 -3.19
C ASN A 46 -6.20 -9.02 -2.18
N ILE A 47 -6.31 -10.36 -2.21
CA ILE A 47 -5.47 -11.24 -1.36
C ILE A 47 -4.03 -11.21 -1.83
N LYS A 48 -3.80 -11.31 -3.16
CA LYS A 48 -2.45 -11.20 -3.74
C LYS A 48 -1.79 -9.84 -3.42
N ILE A 49 -2.57 -8.75 -3.47
CA ILE A 49 -2.10 -7.40 -3.07
C ILE A 49 -1.75 -7.36 -1.57
N ALA A 50 -2.57 -7.95 -0.70
CA ALA A 50 -2.32 -7.98 0.73
C ALA A 50 -1.02 -8.75 1.08
N ASP A 51 -0.76 -9.88 0.42
CA ASP A 51 0.47 -10.65 0.60
C ASP A 51 1.71 -9.90 0.05
N MET A 52 1.56 -9.17 -1.08
CA MET A 52 2.62 -8.27 -1.59
C MET A 52 2.91 -7.11 -0.63
N GLU A 53 1.90 -6.55 0.05
CA GLU A 53 2.10 -5.48 1.03
C GLU A 53 2.93 -5.94 2.23
N ILE A 54 2.73 -7.18 2.71
CA ILE A 54 3.59 -7.77 3.75
C ILE A 54 5.05 -7.82 3.28
N THR A 55 5.27 -8.32 2.05
CA THR A 55 6.62 -8.41 1.46
C THR A 55 7.25 -7.02 1.33
N LYS A 56 6.48 -6.02 0.90
CA LYS A 56 6.92 -4.62 0.80
C LYS A 56 7.34 -4.06 2.17
N LYS A 57 6.61 -4.34 3.26
CA LYS A 57 7.00 -3.94 4.61
C LYS A 57 8.26 -4.66 5.10
N GLN A 58 8.46 -5.93 4.70
CA GLN A 58 9.72 -6.64 4.99
C GLN A 58 10.92 -5.95 4.32
N TYR A 59 10.78 -5.51 3.06
CA TYR A 59 11.83 -4.72 2.39
C TYR A 59 12.02 -3.34 3.03
N ALA A 60 10.95 -2.69 3.49
CA ALA A 60 11.06 -1.44 4.24
C ALA A 60 11.86 -1.61 5.55
N LYS A 61 11.65 -2.72 6.28
CA LYS A 61 12.47 -3.07 7.45
C LYS A 61 13.94 -3.31 7.07
N LYS A 62 14.23 -4.03 5.97
CA LYS A 62 15.61 -4.19 5.47
C LYS A 62 16.23 -2.83 5.12
N SER A 63 15.47 -1.92 4.51
CA SER A 63 15.90 -0.55 4.23
C SER A 63 16.21 0.23 5.52
N ALA A 64 15.40 0.07 6.58
CA ALA A 64 15.66 0.68 7.88
C ALA A 64 16.97 0.17 8.53
N TYR A 65 17.29 -1.12 8.37
CA TYR A 65 18.61 -1.64 8.75
C TYR A 65 19.74 -1.06 7.88
N GLY A 66 19.48 -0.86 6.59
CA GLY A 66 20.42 -0.22 5.66
C GLY A 66 20.86 1.16 6.11
N ALA A 67 20.00 1.90 6.81
CA ALA A 67 20.31 3.22 7.38
C ALA A 67 21.38 3.16 8.50
N LEU A 68 21.73 2.00 9.04
CA LEU A 68 22.84 1.79 9.98
C LEU A 68 24.18 1.50 9.27
N LEU A 69 24.14 1.23 7.96
CA LEU A 69 25.32 0.91 7.16
C LEU A 69 25.95 2.18 6.58
N PRO A 70 27.21 2.10 6.13
CA PRO A 70 27.85 3.23 5.45
C PRO A 70 27.08 3.61 4.18
N GLU A 71 26.79 4.89 4.03
CA GLU A 71 26.32 5.49 2.79
C GLU A 71 27.52 5.99 1.98
N ILE A 72 27.64 5.54 0.74
CA ILE A 72 28.76 5.88 -0.16
C ILE A 72 28.19 6.62 -1.36
N ASN A 73 28.59 7.89 -1.50
CA ASN A 73 28.14 8.76 -2.57
C ASN A 73 29.32 9.23 -3.42
N LEU A 74 29.16 9.18 -4.75
CA LEU A 74 30.02 9.88 -5.68
C LEU A 74 29.40 11.26 -5.96
N ILE A 75 30.17 12.32 -5.68
CA ILE A 75 29.72 13.70 -5.82
C ILE A 75 30.55 14.37 -6.92
N GLY A 76 29.89 15.05 -7.84
CA GLY A 76 30.51 15.94 -8.80
C GLY A 76 29.84 17.32 -8.71
N GLN A 77 30.63 18.36 -8.56
CA GLN A 77 30.14 19.72 -8.44
C GLN A 77 30.97 20.68 -9.31
N TYR A 78 30.28 21.52 -10.03
CA TYR A 78 30.85 22.71 -10.68
C TYR A 78 30.26 23.94 -10.01
N GLN A 79 31.13 24.87 -9.61
CA GLN A 79 30.77 26.15 -9.04
C GLN A 79 31.48 27.27 -9.77
N ARG A 80 30.70 28.26 -10.24
CA ARG A 80 31.24 29.48 -10.79
C ARG A 80 31.07 30.63 -9.79
N THR A 81 32.16 31.27 -9.45
CA THR A 81 32.16 32.49 -8.64
C THR A 81 31.65 33.63 -9.49
N ILE A 82 30.61 34.34 -9.06
CA ILE A 82 30.07 35.53 -9.77
C ILE A 82 30.85 36.80 -9.37
N LYS A 83 31.19 36.90 -8.07
CA LYS A 83 32.02 37.98 -7.53
C LYS A 83 33.06 37.36 -6.61
N LYS A 84 34.34 37.59 -6.88
CA LYS A 84 35.42 37.08 -6.06
C LYS A 84 35.41 37.70 -4.66
N GLN A 85 35.82 36.92 -3.67
CA GLN A 85 35.99 37.41 -2.32
C GLN A 85 37.20 38.37 -2.28
N THR A 86 36.97 39.54 -1.71
CA THR A 86 38.05 40.46 -1.43
C THR A 86 38.57 40.24 -0.02
N MET A 87 39.85 39.98 0.11
CA MET A 87 40.52 39.81 1.39
C MET A 87 41.24 41.12 1.69
N TYR A 88 40.90 41.75 2.77
CA TYR A 88 41.58 42.93 3.27
C TYR A 88 42.69 42.42 4.20
N LEU A 89 43.94 42.64 3.81
CA LEU A 89 45.09 42.35 4.67
C LEU A 89 45.38 43.63 5.41
N ASP A 90 44.99 43.68 6.68
CA ASP A 90 45.49 44.73 7.57
C ASP A 90 47.03 44.58 7.66
N GLY A 91 47.74 45.69 7.48
CA GLY A 91 49.19 45.74 7.28
C GLY A 91 50.08 45.19 8.39
N GLY A 92 49.54 44.34 9.26
CA GLY A 92 50.24 43.74 10.38
C GLY A 92 50.77 42.32 10.21
N PHE A 93 50.52 41.65 9.05
CA PHE A 93 50.96 40.24 8.90
C PHE A 93 52.49 40.09 8.68
N PHE A 94 53.16 41.15 8.20
CA PHE A 94 54.64 41.25 8.07
C PHE A 94 55.18 42.62 8.40
N GLY A 95 54.43 43.53 9.00
CA GLY A 95 54.82 44.88 9.35
C GLY A 95 54.95 45.10 10.87
N GLY A 96 55.64 44.21 11.54
CA GLY A 96 56.31 44.64 12.76
C GLY A 96 57.43 45.61 12.41
N ASP A 97 57.60 46.68 13.18
CA ASP A 97 58.76 47.55 13.09
C ASP A 97 60.02 46.65 13.07
N ILE A 98 60.61 46.52 11.90
CA ILE A 98 61.87 45.76 11.72
C ILE A 98 62.95 46.63 12.33
N ASP A 99 63.38 46.25 13.48
CA ASP A 99 64.54 46.91 14.10
C ASP A 99 65.77 46.60 13.28
N PRO A 100 66.33 47.55 12.52
CA PRO A 100 67.50 47.30 11.66
C PRO A 100 68.72 46.86 12.37
N THR A 101 68.74 47.01 13.67
CA THR A 101 69.93 46.67 14.51
C THR A 101 70.03 45.16 14.83
N GLN A 102 68.95 44.41 14.57
CA GLN A 102 68.93 42.95 14.80
C GLN A 102 69.29 42.09 13.60
N TYR A 103 69.55 42.71 12.43
CA TYR A 103 69.79 41.98 11.18
C TYR A 103 71.15 42.39 10.59
N THR A 104 71.85 41.48 9.97
CA THR A 104 73.00 41.75 9.17
C THR A 104 72.70 42.53 7.92
N PRO A 105 73.68 43.29 7.31
CA PRO A 105 73.44 44.04 6.10
C PRO A 105 72.91 43.23 4.91
N GLU A 106 73.19 41.91 4.87
CA GLU A 106 72.69 40.99 3.85
C GLU A 106 71.25 40.52 4.13
N GLU A 107 70.91 40.26 5.38
CA GLU A 107 69.52 39.93 5.78
C GLU A 107 68.56 41.12 5.62
N LEU A 108 69.06 42.36 5.90
CA LEU A 108 68.32 43.58 5.66
C LEU A 108 67.88 43.74 4.18
N LYS A 109 68.81 43.38 3.24
CA LYS A 109 68.50 43.42 1.80
C LYS A 109 67.38 42.40 1.42
N VAL A 110 67.49 41.21 2.02
CA VAL A 110 66.47 40.16 1.82
C VAL A 110 65.09 40.64 2.36
N VAL A 111 65.06 41.19 3.56
CA VAL A 111 63.92 41.74 4.21
C VAL A 111 63.31 42.92 3.40
N GLU A 112 64.18 43.83 2.86
CA GLU A 112 63.74 44.91 2.00
C GLU A 112 63.15 44.43 0.67
N VAL A 113 63.73 43.40 0.05
CA VAL A 113 63.20 42.78 -1.18
C VAL A 113 61.89 42.07 -0.92
N LEU A 114 61.81 41.31 0.20
CA LEU A 114 60.54 40.68 0.62
C LEU A 114 59.51 41.74 0.97
N GLY A 115 59.86 42.79 1.68
CA GLY A 115 59.00 43.91 1.99
C GLY A 115 58.45 44.59 0.70
N LYS A 116 59.29 44.84 -0.29
CA LYS A 116 58.90 45.42 -1.62
C LYS A 116 58.02 44.46 -2.44
N MET A 117 58.25 43.14 -2.32
CA MET A 117 57.40 42.12 -2.98
C MET A 117 56.01 41.97 -2.29
N MET A 118 55.94 42.33 -1.00
CA MET A 118 54.75 42.15 -0.18
C MET A 118 54.03 43.47 0.16
N THR A 119 54.64 44.64 -0.08
CA THR A 119 53.92 45.90 0.00
C THR A 119 52.87 45.95 -1.10
N PRO A 120 51.61 46.16 -0.81
CA PRO A 120 50.61 46.41 -1.80
C PRO A 120 51.04 47.68 -2.59
N ALA A 121 50.92 47.67 -3.92
CA ALA A 121 51.11 48.86 -4.72
C ALA A 121 50.25 49.99 -4.14
N GLU A 122 50.82 51.25 -4.12
CA GLU A 122 50.12 52.46 -3.69
C GLU A 122 48.75 52.51 -4.41
N GLY A 123 47.64 52.31 -3.63
CA GLY A 123 46.27 52.24 -4.16
C GLY A 123 45.46 51.03 -3.77
N ALA A 124 46.05 50.07 -3.05
CA ALA A 124 45.34 48.85 -2.65
C ALA A 124 44.45 49.05 -1.40
N GLN A 125 43.66 50.13 -1.35
CA GLN A 125 42.51 50.25 -0.42
C GLN A 125 41.38 49.25 -0.78
N ASP A 126 41.45 48.66 -1.97
CA ASP A 126 40.38 47.79 -2.46
C ASP A 126 40.50 46.30 -2.08
N GLY A 127 41.54 45.93 -1.31
CA GLY A 127 41.81 44.54 -0.90
C GLY A 127 42.26 43.63 -2.07
N ILE A 128 42.74 42.44 -1.76
CA ILE A 128 43.18 41.44 -2.74
C ILE A 128 42.02 40.48 -3.06
N GLN A 129 41.68 40.38 -4.35
CA GLN A 129 40.71 39.41 -4.83
C GLN A 129 41.27 38.00 -4.81
N VAL A 130 40.72 37.11 -3.96
CA VAL A 130 41.18 35.74 -3.84
C VAL A 130 40.17 34.76 -4.49
N GLY A 131 40.71 33.65 -4.95
CA GLY A 131 39.93 32.58 -5.58
C GLY A 131 39.95 32.64 -7.11
N ARG A 132 39.41 31.59 -7.72
CA ARG A 132 39.29 31.41 -9.16
C ARG A 132 37.84 31.50 -9.56
N TRP A 133 37.58 31.79 -10.86
CA TRP A 133 36.21 31.90 -11.36
C TRP A 133 35.48 30.57 -11.40
N ASN A 134 36.19 29.50 -11.74
CA ASN A 134 35.61 28.17 -11.88
C ASN A 134 36.21 27.21 -10.87
N MET A 135 35.40 26.48 -10.13
CA MET A 135 35.79 25.43 -9.22
C MET A 135 35.07 24.13 -9.62
N TYR A 136 35.85 23.08 -9.78
CA TYR A 136 35.39 21.73 -10.07
C TYR A 136 35.77 20.84 -8.90
N THR A 137 34.81 20.12 -8.38
CA THR A 137 35.01 19.17 -7.28
C THR A 137 34.37 17.84 -7.64
N GLY A 138 35.12 16.77 -7.50
CA GLY A 138 34.62 15.41 -7.71
C GLY A 138 35.22 14.47 -6.69
N GLY A 139 34.41 13.54 -6.15
CA GLY A 139 34.98 12.65 -5.15
C GLY A 139 33.96 11.73 -4.49
N LEU A 140 34.49 10.89 -3.60
CA LEU A 140 33.69 9.95 -2.80
C LEU A 140 33.44 10.57 -1.42
N ASN A 141 32.20 10.47 -0.98
CA ASN A 141 31.78 10.80 0.38
C ASN A 141 31.19 9.55 1.02
N VAL A 142 31.72 9.14 2.16
CA VAL A 142 31.23 8.03 2.96
C VAL A 142 30.76 8.57 4.30
N SER A 143 29.50 8.27 4.66
CA SER A 143 28.92 8.64 5.95
C SER A 143 28.47 7.39 6.69
N LEU A 144 28.87 7.24 7.94
CA LEU A 144 28.52 6.10 8.79
C LEU A 144 27.93 6.60 10.13
N PRO A 145 26.65 6.34 10.42
CA PRO A 145 26.08 6.62 11.72
C PRO A 145 26.66 5.64 12.77
N LEU A 146 27.43 6.16 13.73
CA LEU A 146 28.00 5.35 14.80
C LEU A 146 27.02 5.18 15.97
N VAL A 147 26.43 6.31 16.41
CA VAL A 147 25.42 6.32 17.48
C VAL A 147 24.31 7.29 17.07
N VAL A 148 23.21 6.75 16.56
CA VAL A 148 21.99 7.51 16.21
C VAL A 148 20.78 6.76 16.76
N PRO A 149 20.38 7.01 18.02
CA PRO A 149 19.37 6.21 18.73
C PRO A 149 18.00 6.15 18.03
N SER A 150 17.63 7.19 17.28
CA SER A 150 16.38 7.24 16.52
C SER A 150 16.29 6.16 15.42
N LEU A 151 17.41 5.74 14.82
CA LEU A 151 17.43 4.70 13.79
C LEU A 151 16.98 3.34 14.34
N TRP A 152 17.39 2.99 15.56
CA TRP A 152 16.97 1.75 16.20
C TRP A 152 15.46 1.73 16.48
N LYS A 153 14.88 2.86 16.85
CA LYS A 153 13.41 2.97 17.03
C LYS A 153 12.67 2.88 15.71
N ASN A 154 13.24 3.39 14.63
CA ASN A 154 12.68 3.26 13.30
C ASN A 154 12.61 1.78 12.85
N ILE A 155 13.63 0.98 13.17
CA ILE A 155 13.62 -0.47 12.91
C ILE A 155 12.51 -1.16 13.72
N GLN A 156 12.32 -0.81 15.01
CA GLN A 156 11.24 -1.35 15.84
C GLN A 156 9.87 -0.97 15.30
N MET A 157 9.70 0.25 14.81
CA MET A 157 8.46 0.69 14.15
C MET A 157 8.19 -0.09 12.86
N SER A 158 9.23 -0.36 12.05
CA SER A 158 9.11 -1.17 10.84
C SER A 158 8.67 -2.62 11.14
N GLU A 159 9.04 -3.17 12.30
CA GLU A 159 8.53 -4.48 12.76
C GLU A 159 7.03 -4.44 13.02
N ILE A 160 6.56 -3.40 13.72
CA ILE A 160 5.13 -3.21 13.97
C ILE A 160 4.37 -3.01 12.65
N ASP A 161 4.96 -2.35 11.67
CA ASP A 161 4.38 -2.18 10.33
C ASP A 161 4.17 -3.53 9.61
N ILE A 162 5.12 -4.47 9.76
CA ILE A 162 4.96 -5.84 9.23
C ILE A 162 3.79 -6.54 9.93
N GLN A 163 3.73 -6.51 11.28
CA GLN A 163 2.65 -7.12 12.04
C GLN A 163 1.29 -6.51 11.68
N THR A 164 1.24 -5.20 11.48
CA THR A 164 0.02 -4.50 11.03
C THR A 164 -0.42 -4.97 9.65
N SER A 165 0.53 -5.13 8.70
CA SER A 165 0.21 -5.64 7.36
C SER A 165 -0.24 -7.10 7.37
N MET A 166 0.33 -7.94 8.25
CA MET A 166 -0.13 -9.32 8.44
C MET A 166 -1.56 -9.37 8.98
N GLU A 167 -1.89 -8.50 9.93
CA GLU A 167 -3.23 -8.43 10.50
C GLU A 167 -4.24 -7.85 9.49
N GLN A 168 -3.84 -6.89 8.66
CA GLN A 168 -4.64 -6.39 7.54
C GLN A 168 -4.91 -7.48 6.49
N ALA A 169 -3.91 -8.29 6.17
CA ALA A 169 -4.08 -9.43 5.26
C ALA A 169 -5.05 -10.48 5.85
N ARG A 170 -4.98 -10.74 7.16
CA ARG A 170 -5.93 -11.60 7.86
C ARG A 170 -7.35 -11.03 7.79
N SER A 171 -7.53 -9.74 8.05
CA SER A 171 -8.82 -9.05 7.92
C SER A 171 -9.37 -9.14 6.49
N SER A 172 -8.53 -8.93 5.49
CA SER A 172 -8.91 -9.02 4.07
C SER A 172 -9.40 -10.42 3.71
N LYS A 173 -8.73 -11.49 4.22
CA LYS A 173 -9.16 -12.88 4.01
C LYS A 173 -10.52 -13.16 4.67
N ILE A 174 -10.73 -12.72 5.91
CA ILE A 174 -12.01 -12.86 6.62
C ILE A 174 -13.13 -12.14 5.86
N ASN A 175 -12.89 -10.90 5.43
CA ASN A 175 -13.86 -10.12 4.67
C ASN A 175 -14.19 -10.77 3.32
N LEU A 176 -13.19 -11.31 2.62
CA LEU A 176 -13.41 -12.03 1.37
C LEU A 176 -14.26 -13.28 1.59
N VAL A 177 -13.97 -14.09 2.61
CA VAL A 177 -14.77 -15.26 2.97
C VAL A 177 -16.24 -14.87 3.19
N ASN A 178 -16.49 -13.80 3.95
CA ASN A 178 -17.85 -13.29 4.18
C ASN A 178 -18.53 -12.83 2.89
N GLN A 179 -17.82 -12.11 2.01
CA GLN A 179 -18.35 -11.62 0.74
C GLN A 179 -18.69 -12.77 -0.22
N VAL A 180 -17.80 -13.75 -0.36
CA VAL A 180 -18.02 -14.93 -1.21
C VAL A 180 -19.17 -15.76 -0.67
N THR A 181 -19.22 -16.04 0.62
CA THR A 181 -20.33 -16.78 1.26
C THR A 181 -21.66 -16.11 1.03
N LYS A 182 -21.73 -14.78 1.27
CA LYS A 182 -22.96 -14.01 1.04
C LYS A 182 -23.36 -13.99 -0.44
N SER A 183 -22.41 -13.83 -1.35
CA SER A 183 -22.71 -13.83 -2.80
C SER A 183 -23.12 -15.20 -3.30
N PHE A 184 -22.54 -16.28 -2.74
CA PHE A 184 -22.92 -17.65 -3.07
C PHE A 184 -24.38 -17.95 -2.70
N TYR A 185 -24.78 -17.66 -1.45
CA TYR A 185 -26.18 -17.82 -1.03
C TYR A 185 -27.14 -16.87 -1.75
N SER A 186 -26.70 -15.67 -2.10
CA SER A 186 -27.51 -14.74 -2.91
C SER A 186 -27.76 -15.28 -4.31
N LEU A 187 -26.76 -15.93 -4.92
CA LEU A 187 -26.91 -16.57 -6.22
C LEU A 187 -27.83 -17.80 -6.15
N MET A 188 -27.72 -18.63 -5.09
CA MET A 188 -28.64 -19.73 -4.86
C MET A 188 -30.10 -19.24 -4.75
N LEU A 189 -30.34 -18.22 -3.93
CA LEU A 189 -31.67 -17.63 -3.77
C LEU A 189 -32.24 -17.09 -5.10
N ALA A 190 -31.38 -16.40 -5.87
CA ALA A 190 -31.80 -15.85 -7.17
C ALA A 190 -32.11 -16.98 -8.18
N HIS A 191 -31.33 -18.06 -8.18
CA HIS A 191 -31.53 -19.25 -9.00
C HIS A 191 -32.85 -19.93 -8.65
N ASP A 192 -33.11 -20.21 -7.36
CA ASP A 192 -34.32 -20.89 -6.91
C ASP A 192 -35.56 -20.04 -7.15
N SER A 193 -35.43 -18.71 -6.96
CA SER A 193 -36.50 -17.77 -7.31
C SER A 193 -36.84 -17.80 -8.80
N TYR A 194 -35.82 -17.80 -9.67
CA TYR A 194 -36.04 -17.93 -11.12
C TYR A 194 -36.71 -19.26 -11.48
N MET A 195 -36.29 -20.36 -10.89
CA MET A 195 -36.86 -21.68 -11.10
C MET A 195 -38.33 -21.74 -10.65
N LEU A 196 -38.67 -21.08 -9.54
CA LEU A 196 -40.03 -20.96 -9.04
C LEU A 196 -40.92 -20.19 -10.05
N PHE A 197 -40.51 -19.00 -10.49
CA PHE A 197 -41.27 -18.22 -11.47
C PHE A 197 -41.41 -18.94 -12.81
N ARG A 198 -40.36 -19.62 -13.27
CA ARG A 198 -40.41 -20.45 -14.48
C ARG A 198 -41.43 -21.60 -14.34
N LYS A 199 -41.43 -22.29 -13.19
CA LYS A 199 -42.41 -23.35 -12.90
C LYS A 199 -43.83 -22.82 -12.89
N THR A 200 -44.05 -21.66 -12.27
CA THR A 200 -45.37 -20.98 -12.24
C THR A 200 -45.80 -20.62 -13.66
N TYR A 201 -44.93 -20.05 -14.48
CA TYR A 201 -45.20 -19.74 -15.88
C TYR A 201 -45.66 -20.97 -16.68
N VAL A 202 -44.93 -22.09 -16.53
CA VAL A 202 -45.29 -23.35 -17.21
C VAL A 202 -46.64 -23.86 -16.74
N THR A 203 -46.91 -23.80 -15.43
CA THR A 203 -48.20 -24.24 -14.85
C THR A 203 -49.37 -23.37 -15.34
N ASP A 204 -49.21 -22.04 -15.33
CA ASP A 204 -50.23 -21.11 -15.79
C ASP A 204 -50.43 -21.21 -17.32
N SER A 205 -49.40 -21.52 -18.11
CA SER A 205 -49.51 -21.79 -19.54
C SER A 205 -50.33 -23.03 -19.82
N ILE A 206 -50.12 -24.13 -19.09
CA ILE A 206 -50.90 -25.36 -19.20
C ILE A 206 -52.34 -25.10 -18.80
N ASN A 207 -52.55 -24.32 -17.72
CA ASN A 207 -53.91 -23.97 -17.27
C ASN A 207 -54.66 -23.13 -18.31
N LEU A 208 -54.03 -22.16 -18.95
CA LEU A 208 -54.64 -21.38 -20.05
C LEU A 208 -55.06 -22.28 -21.20
N VAL A 209 -54.24 -23.24 -21.61
CA VAL A 209 -54.60 -24.23 -22.67
C VAL A 209 -55.84 -25.04 -22.25
N ASN A 210 -55.88 -25.52 -21.01
CA ASN A 210 -57.01 -26.32 -20.49
C ASN A 210 -58.30 -25.51 -20.44
N ILE A 211 -58.25 -24.26 -19.95
CA ILE A 211 -59.43 -23.36 -19.89
C ILE A 211 -59.91 -23.00 -21.32
N THR A 212 -58.96 -22.71 -22.23
CA THR A 212 -59.29 -22.45 -23.64
C THR A 212 -60.00 -23.63 -24.30
N ASN A 213 -59.59 -24.88 -24.03
CA ASN A 213 -60.23 -26.08 -24.53
C ASN A 213 -61.61 -26.28 -23.94
N LYS A 214 -61.84 -26.00 -22.65
CA LYS A 214 -63.15 -26.02 -22.01
C LYS A 214 -64.09 -24.93 -22.57
N TYR A 215 -63.55 -23.74 -22.86
CA TYR A 215 -64.35 -22.69 -23.53
C TYR A 215 -64.85 -23.10 -24.94
N LYS A 216 -63.94 -23.68 -25.73
CA LYS A 216 -64.32 -24.20 -27.05
C LYS A 216 -65.39 -25.26 -27.02
N GLN A 217 -65.51 -25.98 -25.89
CA GLN A 217 -66.55 -26.98 -25.64
C GLN A 217 -67.83 -26.37 -24.99
N GLY A 218 -67.89 -25.06 -24.76
CA GLY A 218 -69.04 -24.38 -24.11
C GLY A 218 -69.11 -24.62 -22.60
N ILE A 219 -68.08 -25.14 -21.93
CA ILE A 219 -68.13 -25.52 -20.51
C ILE A 219 -67.87 -24.31 -19.60
N VAL A 220 -67.05 -23.35 -20.03
CA VAL A 220 -66.64 -22.15 -19.27
C VAL A 220 -66.89 -20.87 -20.12
N PRO A 221 -67.15 -19.72 -19.51
CA PRO A 221 -67.31 -18.45 -20.21
C PRO A 221 -65.96 -17.89 -20.72
N GLU A 222 -65.98 -17.00 -21.71
CA GLU A 222 -64.82 -16.30 -22.27
C GLU A 222 -64.02 -15.52 -21.18
N TYR A 223 -64.71 -15.01 -20.17
CA TYR A 223 -64.11 -14.31 -19.03
C TYR A 223 -63.06 -15.15 -18.35
N ASP A 224 -63.25 -16.47 -18.21
CA ASP A 224 -62.27 -17.37 -17.58
C ASP A 224 -61.01 -17.51 -18.44
N VAL A 225 -61.12 -17.50 -19.77
CA VAL A 225 -60.00 -17.50 -20.70
C VAL A 225 -59.19 -16.23 -20.58
N ILE A 226 -59.89 -15.06 -20.58
CA ILE A 226 -59.24 -13.76 -20.42
C ILE A 226 -58.50 -13.68 -19.06
N THR A 227 -59.12 -14.15 -17.99
CA THR A 227 -58.53 -14.17 -16.64
C THR A 227 -57.28 -15.05 -16.59
N ALA A 228 -57.31 -16.22 -17.21
CA ALA A 228 -56.14 -17.11 -17.28
C ALA A 228 -55.02 -16.51 -18.15
N ASP A 229 -55.34 -15.83 -19.25
CA ASP A 229 -54.38 -15.15 -20.11
C ASP A 229 -53.70 -13.98 -19.38
N VAL A 230 -54.48 -13.14 -18.68
CA VAL A 230 -53.98 -12.04 -17.86
C VAL A 230 -53.02 -12.57 -16.78
N ARG A 231 -53.40 -13.66 -16.10
CA ARG A 231 -52.59 -14.29 -15.07
C ARG A 231 -51.24 -14.77 -15.65
N LEU A 232 -51.24 -15.47 -16.79
CA LEU A 232 -50.04 -15.93 -17.48
C LEU A 232 -49.16 -14.74 -17.87
N LYS A 233 -49.72 -13.66 -18.43
CA LYS A 233 -48.97 -12.47 -18.84
C LYS A 233 -48.40 -11.69 -17.66
N SER A 234 -49.05 -11.70 -16.50
CA SER A 234 -48.61 -11.01 -15.30
C SER A 234 -47.38 -11.63 -14.66
N ILE A 235 -47.09 -12.93 -14.89
CA ILE A 235 -45.91 -13.60 -14.33
C ILE A 235 -44.63 -13.36 -15.15
N ILE A 236 -44.75 -13.02 -16.45
CA ILE A 236 -43.64 -12.83 -17.36
C ILE A 236 -42.64 -11.76 -16.87
N PRO A 237 -43.08 -10.55 -16.47
CA PRO A 237 -42.15 -9.54 -15.95
C PRO A 237 -41.37 -10.02 -14.73
N SER A 238 -42.00 -10.74 -13.80
CA SER A 238 -41.35 -11.28 -12.58
C SER A 238 -40.34 -12.35 -12.94
N MET A 239 -40.63 -13.21 -13.91
CA MET A 239 -39.70 -14.24 -14.40
C MET A 239 -38.47 -13.60 -15.06
N LEU A 240 -38.62 -12.59 -15.93
CA LEU A 240 -37.54 -11.88 -16.58
C LEU A 240 -36.66 -11.10 -15.56
N GLN A 241 -37.32 -10.49 -14.57
CA GLN A 241 -36.60 -9.79 -13.49
C GLN A 241 -35.76 -10.77 -12.66
N SER A 242 -36.34 -11.95 -12.30
CA SER A 242 -35.59 -12.95 -11.54
C SER A 242 -34.42 -13.56 -12.33
N GLU A 243 -34.60 -13.76 -13.66
CA GLU A 243 -33.51 -14.18 -14.55
C GLU A 243 -32.33 -13.16 -14.54
N ASN A 244 -32.68 -11.87 -14.65
CA ASN A 244 -31.69 -10.81 -14.61
C ASN A 244 -30.98 -10.74 -13.24
N MET A 245 -31.71 -10.88 -12.13
CA MET A 245 -31.16 -10.94 -10.78
C MET A 245 -30.18 -12.12 -10.62
N MET A 246 -30.54 -13.28 -11.17
CA MET A 246 -29.64 -14.45 -11.16
C MET A 246 -28.34 -14.18 -11.93
N LYS A 247 -28.41 -13.57 -13.12
CA LYS A 247 -27.22 -13.18 -13.90
C LYS A 247 -26.34 -12.19 -13.15
N ILE A 248 -26.93 -11.18 -12.50
CA ILE A 248 -26.19 -10.20 -11.70
C ILE A 248 -25.51 -10.87 -10.49
N ALA A 249 -26.23 -11.74 -9.79
CA ALA A 249 -25.67 -12.46 -8.63
C ALA A 249 -24.52 -13.39 -9.04
N GLU A 250 -24.62 -14.04 -10.22
CA GLU A 250 -23.53 -14.84 -10.79
C GLU A 250 -22.27 -13.98 -11.06
N LEU A 251 -22.44 -12.82 -11.70
CA LEU A 251 -21.33 -11.90 -11.97
C LEU A 251 -20.70 -11.36 -10.68
N GLN A 252 -21.48 -11.10 -9.65
CA GLN A 252 -20.98 -10.67 -8.34
C GLN A 252 -20.15 -11.77 -7.67
N LEU A 253 -20.60 -13.02 -7.72
CA LEU A 253 -19.83 -14.14 -7.19
C LEU A 253 -18.50 -14.31 -7.94
N LYS A 254 -18.51 -14.28 -9.27
CA LYS A 254 -17.31 -14.34 -10.10
C LYS A 254 -16.31 -13.22 -9.75
N LEU A 255 -16.80 -12.00 -9.54
CA LEU A 255 -16.00 -10.85 -9.12
C LEU A 255 -15.31 -11.12 -7.78
N HIS A 256 -16.05 -11.64 -6.79
CA HIS A 256 -15.46 -11.96 -5.49
C HIS A 256 -14.51 -13.16 -5.53
N MET A 257 -14.77 -14.13 -6.41
CA MET A 257 -13.85 -15.24 -6.65
C MET A 257 -12.59 -14.84 -7.42
N GLY A 258 -12.59 -13.69 -8.12
CA GLY A 258 -11.46 -13.25 -8.93
C GLY A 258 -11.30 -14.00 -10.25
N ILE A 259 -12.40 -14.56 -10.78
CA ILE A 259 -12.45 -15.26 -12.06
C ILE A 259 -13.12 -14.41 -13.15
N ASP A 260 -12.80 -14.72 -14.41
CA ASP A 260 -13.34 -14.00 -15.56
C ASP A 260 -14.86 -14.19 -15.70
N ASN A 261 -15.53 -13.15 -16.16
CA ASN A 261 -16.99 -13.15 -16.38
C ASN A 261 -17.44 -14.17 -17.42
N ASP A 262 -16.57 -14.53 -18.37
CA ASP A 262 -16.88 -15.44 -19.48
C ASP A 262 -16.84 -16.93 -19.09
N VAL A 263 -16.40 -17.26 -17.88
CA VAL A 263 -16.38 -18.63 -17.37
C VAL A 263 -17.81 -19.05 -17.01
N PRO A 264 -18.43 -20.05 -17.67
CA PRO A 264 -19.79 -20.47 -17.31
C PRO A 264 -19.76 -21.15 -15.94
N LEU A 265 -20.66 -20.69 -15.04
CA LEU A 265 -20.73 -21.15 -13.66
C LEU A 265 -22.00 -21.97 -13.45
N LYS A 266 -21.87 -23.10 -12.75
CA LYS A 266 -23.01 -23.92 -12.32
C LYS A 266 -22.93 -24.16 -10.81
N ILE A 267 -23.94 -23.74 -10.07
CA ILE A 267 -24.03 -24.03 -8.64
C ILE A 267 -24.46 -25.46 -8.44
N VAL A 268 -23.85 -26.12 -7.46
CA VAL A 268 -24.22 -27.45 -6.99
C VAL A 268 -25.02 -27.29 -5.69
N GLY A 269 -26.22 -27.91 -5.65
CA GLY A 269 -27.11 -27.84 -4.51
C GLY A 269 -28.23 -26.78 -4.63
N THR A 270 -29.13 -26.79 -3.69
CA THR A 270 -30.25 -25.89 -3.49
C THR A 270 -30.26 -25.34 -2.08
N LEU A 271 -31.07 -24.31 -1.80
CA LEU A 271 -31.20 -23.78 -0.44
C LEU A 271 -31.73 -24.84 0.56
N ASP A 272 -32.54 -25.78 0.11
CA ASP A 272 -33.05 -26.85 0.95
C ASP A 272 -31.98 -27.76 1.52
N ASP A 273 -30.84 -27.90 0.84
CA ASP A 273 -29.70 -28.71 1.29
C ASP A 273 -29.01 -28.10 2.55
N TYR A 274 -29.24 -26.83 2.82
CA TYR A 274 -28.67 -26.11 3.96
C TYR A 274 -29.65 -25.92 5.11
N ASP A 275 -30.91 -26.36 4.99
CA ASP A 275 -31.99 -26.11 5.97
C ASP A 275 -31.63 -26.69 7.36
N GLN A 276 -31.13 -27.93 7.42
CA GLN A 276 -30.74 -28.56 8.69
C GLN A 276 -29.56 -27.86 9.37
N SER A 277 -28.59 -27.37 8.61
CA SER A 277 -27.41 -26.72 9.17
C SER A 277 -27.70 -25.38 9.86
N ILE A 278 -28.80 -24.72 9.49
CA ILE A 278 -29.24 -23.44 10.08
C ILE A 278 -29.75 -23.65 11.51
N PHE A 279 -30.47 -24.75 11.75
CA PHE A 279 -31.04 -25.06 13.07
C PHE A 279 -30.01 -25.69 14.02
N ASP A 280 -29.00 -26.38 13.49
CA ASP A 280 -27.90 -26.97 14.24
C ASP A 280 -26.80 -25.96 14.59
N ALA A 281 -26.81 -24.78 13.97
CA ALA A 281 -25.86 -23.71 14.25
C ALA A 281 -26.09 -23.15 15.67
N VAL A 282 -25.44 -23.77 16.66
CA VAL A 282 -25.35 -23.21 18.00
C VAL A 282 -24.60 -21.89 17.90
N ILE A 283 -25.31 -20.78 18.12
CA ILE A 283 -24.67 -19.45 18.20
C ILE A 283 -23.69 -19.53 19.38
N PRO A 284 -22.38 -19.40 19.13
CA PRO A 284 -21.41 -19.46 20.20
C PRO A 284 -21.73 -18.40 21.25
N ALA A 285 -21.83 -18.79 22.50
CA ALA A 285 -22.00 -17.85 23.62
C ALA A 285 -20.78 -16.92 23.82
N ASP A 286 -19.67 -17.21 23.14
CA ASP A 286 -18.45 -16.41 23.21
C ASP A 286 -18.57 -15.18 22.31
N THR A 287 -18.97 -14.08 22.94
CA THR A 287 -18.96 -12.72 22.34
C THR A 287 -17.64 -12.01 22.58
N SER A 288 -16.56 -12.73 22.91
CA SER A 288 -15.25 -12.12 23.13
C SER A 288 -14.72 -11.53 21.83
N LEU A 289 -14.20 -10.31 21.93
CA LEU A 289 -13.59 -9.60 20.80
C LEU A 289 -12.06 -9.81 20.76
N LEU A 290 -11.51 -10.75 21.51
CA LEU A 290 -10.06 -10.94 21.68
C LEU A 290 -9.34 -11.24 20.37
N GLN A 291 -10.00 -11.95 19.47
CA GLN A 291 -9.47 -12.31 18.15
C GLN A 291 -9.91 -11.37 17.02
N ASN A 292 -10.62 -10.27 17.36
CA ASN A 292 -11.08 -9.34 16.35
C ASN A 292 -9.90 -8.60 15.70
N SER A 293 -9.84 -8.67 14.37
CA SER A 293 -8.76 -8.12 13.57
C SER A 293 -8.67 -6.60 13.66
N ASP A 294 -9.80 -5.91 13.72
CA ASP A 294 -9.83 -4.45 13.75
C ASP A 294 -9.30 -3.92 15.09
N LEU A 295 -9.67 -4.56 16.20
CA LEU A 295 -9.11 -4.22 17.52
C LEU A 295 -7.61 -4.51 17.57
N ARG A 296 -7.16 -5.63 16.99
CA ARG A 296 -5.74 -5.96 16.93
C ARG A 296 -4.95 -4.94 16.11
N GLN A 297 -5.48 -4.48 15.00
CA GLN A 297 -4.87 -3.41 14.19
C GLN A 297 -4.77 -2.09 15.00
N PHE A 298 -5.81 -1.75 15.76
CA PHE A 298 -5.76 -0.57 16.67
C PHE A 298 -4.70 -0.72 17.76
N ASP A 299 -4.57 -1.89 18.37
CA ASP A 299 -3.54 -2.14 19.38
C ASP A 299 -2.12 -1.98 18.78
N LEU A 300 -1.89 -2.47 17.56
CA LEU A 300 -0.63 -2.29 16.83
C LEU A 300 -0.38 -0.81 16.47
N GLN A 301 -1.41 -0.07 16.06
CA GLN A 301 -1.29 1.38 15.79
C GLN A 301 -0.93 2.15 17.08
N ALA A 302 -1.54 1.80 18.21
CA ALA A 302 -1.22 2.41 19.49
C ALA A 302 0.22 2.08 19.94
N GLU A 303 0.66 0.84 19.71
CA GLU A 303 2.04 0.43 19.97
C GLU A 303 3.03 1.20 19.09
N LYS A 304 2.75 1.36 17.79
CA LYS A 304 3.55 2.16 16.87
C LYS A 304 3.62 3.64 17.32
N ALA A 305 2.51 4.22 17.75
CA ALA A 305 2.48 5.59 18.28
C ALA A 305 3.33 5.74 19.55
N LYS A 306 3.35 4.74 20.44
CA LYS A 306 4.25 4.71 21.61
C LYS A 306 5.72 4.65 21.17
N LYS A 307 6.07 3.83 20.18
CA LYS A 307 7.45 3.77 19.65
C LYS A 307 7.85 5.08 18.96
N MET A 308 6.92 5.72 18.27
CA MET A 308 7.15 7.04 17.67
C MET A 308 7.40 8.11 18.76
N HIS A 309 6.64 8.07 19.85
CA HIS A 309 6.86 8.95 21.00
C HIS A 309 8.26 8.70 21.64
N GLU A 310 8.67 7.44 21.82
CA GLU A 310 10.00 7.09 22.28
C GLU A 310 11.09 7.58 21.31
N MET A 311 10.88 7.46 19.99
CA MET A 311 11.80 7.98 18.97
C MET A 311 11.94 9.49 19.06
N GLN A 312 10.84 10.22 19.27
CA GLN A 312 10.88 11.68 19.47
C GLN A 312 11.63 12.10 20.76
N LYS A 313 11.52 11.32 21.85
CA LYS A 313 12.36 11.52 23.03
C LYS A 313 13.85 11.37 22.70
N LEU A 314 14.21 10.41 21.87
CA LEU A 314 15.60 10.18 21.47
C LEU A 314 16.15 11.27 20.54
N GLN A 315 15.32 12.16 19.98
CA GLN A 315 15.78 13.35 19.25
C GLN A 315 16.44 14.40 20.17
N PHE A 316 16.32 14.28 21.49
CA PHE A 316 17.06 15.07 22.44
C PHE A 316 18.44 14.48 22.79
N ALA A 317 18.69 13.22 22.41
CA ALA A 317 19.94 12.55 22.67
C ALA A 317 21.05 12.99 21.68
N PRO A 318 22.30 12.96 22.11
CA PRO A 318 23.42 13.18 21.22
C PRO A 318 23.47 12.14 20.09
N SER A 319 23.94 12.56 18.92
CA SER A 319 24.24 11.67 17.80
C SER A 319 25.69 11.77 17.37
N LEU A 320 26.26 10.64 16.96
CA LEU A 320 27.65 10.51 16.54
C LEU A 320 27.68 9.89 15.13
N VAL A 321 28.31 10.62 14.20
CA VAL A 321 28.42 10.20 12.80
C VAL A 321 29.91 10.28 12.40
N SER A 322 30.39 9.22 11.77
CA SER A 322 31.75 9.23 11.14
C SER A 322 31.60 9.56 9.66
N SER A 323 32.56 10.32 9.14
CA SER A 323 32.61 10.67 7.73
C SER A 323 34.02 10.45 7.18
N PHE A 324 34.06 9.97 5.93
CA PHE A 324 35.27 9.91 5.14
C PHE A 324 34.99 10.55 3.78
N GLN A 325 35.90 11.46 3.38
CA GLN A 325 35.80 12.15 2.11
C GLN A 325 37.11 12.01 1.36
N TYR A 326 37.06 11.62 0.10
CA TYR A 326 38.14 11.63 -0.84
C TYR A 326 37.77 12.47 -2.05
N THR A 327 38.42 13.60 -2.25
CA THR A 327 38.02 14.64 -3.20
C THR A 327 39.13 15.05 -4.11
N TYR A 328 38.85 15.14 -5.40
CA TYR A 328 39.65 15.84 -6.38
C TYR A 328 39.05 17.21 -6.60
N MET A 329 39.91 18.25 -6.51
CA MET A 329 39.50 19.62 -6.74
C MET A 329 40.43 20.29 -7.75
N SER A 330 39.82 21.03 -8.68
CA SER A 330 40.57 21.92 -9.57
C SER A 330 39.91 23.29 -9.61
N GLN A 331 40.71 24.32 -9.62
CA GLN A 331 40.26 25.71 -9.68
C GLN A 331 40.98 26.46 -10.82
N ASN A 332 40.21 27.05 -11.75
CA ASN A 332 40.79 27.75 -12.90
C ASN A 332 39.94 28.97 -13.30
N ASN A 333 40.57 29.88 -14.08
CA ASN A 333 39.90 31.07 -14.56
C ASN A 333 39.36 30.93 -15.99
N ASP A 334 39.73 29.85 -16.68
CA ASP A 334 39.31 29.53 -18.05
C ASP A 334 38.59 28.19 -18.13
N PHE A 335 38.35 27.68 -19.34
CA PHE A 335 37.72 26.38 -19.61
C PHE A 335 38.66 25.42 -20.36
N LYS A 336 40.00 25.59 -20.23
CA LYS A 336 41.02 24.72 -20.85
C LYS A 336 41.23 23.50 -19.97
N PHE A 337 40.34 22.52 -20.02
CA PHE A 337 40.37 21.33 -19.13
C PHE A 337 41.64 20.51 -19.24
N SER A 338 42.35 20.51 -20.38
CA SER A 338 43.64 19.81 -20.56
C SER A 338 44.73 20.29 -19.62
N ASP A 339 44.69 21.54 -19.18
CA ASP A 339 45.75 22.20 -18.42
C ASP A 339 45.42 22.21 -16.90
N TYR A 340 44.30 21.60 -16.51
CA TYR A 340 43.85 21.63 -15.14
C TYR A 340 44.65 20.72 -14.24
N LYS A 341 45.15 21.29 -13.15
CA LYS A 341 45.76 20.54 -12.06
C LYS A 341 44.72 20.07 -11.09
N TRP A 342 44.53 18.77 -10.99
CA TRP A 342 43.62 18.13 -10.06
C TRP A 342 44.38 17.75 -8.79
N ASN A 343 43.98 18.33 -7.66
CA ASN A 343 44.65 18.08 -6.38
C ASN A 343 43.73 17.14 -5.57
N PRO A 344 44.15 15.88 -5.31
CA PRO A 344 43.44 15.00 -4.42
C PRO A 344 43.71 15.36 -2.96
N TYR A 345 42.69 15.27 -2.15
CA TYR A 345 42.83 15.31 -0.69
C TYR A 345 41.82 14.37 -0.05
N SER A 346 42.10 13.89 1.15
CA SER A 346 41.21 13.05 1.91
C SER A 346 41.11 13.55 3.35
N THR A 347 39.88 13.43 3.88
CA THR A 347 39.58 13.77 5.26
C THR A 347 38.80 12.63 5.91
N VAL A 348 39.09 12.35 7.16
CA VAL A 348 38.28 11.51 8.04
C VAL A 348 37.89 12.34 9.24
N GLY A 349 36.63 12.22 9.62
CA GLY A 349 36.09 12.99 10.74
C GLY A 349 35.05 12.22 11.52
N VAL A 350 34.86 12.65 12.75
CA VAL A 350 33.76 12.20 13.60
C VAL A 350 33.04 13.45 14.12
N THR A 351 31.76 13.51 13.86
CA THR A 351 30.90 14.63 14.25
C THR A 351 29.98 14.21 15.39
N LEU A 352 30.11 14.84 16.55
CA LEU A 352 29.18 14.74 17.67
C LEU A 352 28.19 15.91 17.57
N SER A 353 26.91 15.62 17.44
CA SER A 353 25.84 16.62 17.44
C SER A 353 25.00 16.49 18.70
N ILE A 354 24.96 17.56 19.50
CA ILE A 354 24.15 17.65 20.72
C ILE A 354 23.12 18.74 20.52
N PRO A 355 21.85 18.36 20.33
CA PRO A 355 20.79 19.34 20.06
C PRO A 355 20.36 20.05 21.33
N LEU A 356 20.74 21.32 21.51
CA LEU A 356 20.43 22.11 22.70
C LEU A 356 19.06 22.77 22.63
N PHE A 357 18.77 23.51 21.57
CA PHE A 357 17.54 24.26 21.41
C PHE A 357 17.12 24.36 19.95
N ASN A 358 15.81 24.25 19.68
CA ASN A 358 15.22 24.36 18.33
C ASN A 358 13.86 25.07 18.35
N GLY A 359 13.74 26.16 19.14
CA GLY A 359 12.49 26.93 19.21
C GLY A 359 11.31 26.18 19.84
N GLY A 360 11.56 25.14 20.67
CA GLY A 360 10.50 24.35 21.31
C GLY A 360 9.83 23.30 20.40
N GLN A 361 10.24 23.17 19.12
CA GLN A 361 9.61 22.26 18.16
C GLN A 361 9.61 20.81 18.64
N ARG A 362 10.74 20.31 19.18
CA ARG A 362 10.81 18.92 19.70
C ARG A 362 9.86 18.68 20.86
N TYR A 363 9.74 19.64 21.78
CA TYR A 363 8.81 19.55 22.90
C TYR A 363 7.37 19.49 22.41
N ASN A 364 6.98 20.37 21.49
CA ASN A 364 5.63 20.39 20.94
C ASN A 364 5.31 19.13 20.15
N ASN A 365 6.25 18.58 19.36
CA ASN A 365 6.08 17.32 18.67
C ASN A 365 5.88 16.14 19.65
N LEU A 366 6.62 16.14 20.76
CA LEU A 366 6.45 15.15 21.82
C LEU A 366 5.05 15.21 22.44
N LYS A 367 4.55 16.42 22.72
CA LYS A 367 3.19 16.63 23.24
C LYS A 367 2.11 16.24 22.24
N GLN A 368 2.29 16.53 20.96
CA GLN A 368 1.37 16.08 19.90
C GLN A 368 1.26 14.56 19.87
N THR A 369 2.39 13.85 19.96
CA THR A 369 2.38 12.37 19.93
C THR A 369 1.75 11.79 21.19
N GLU A 370 1.94 12.42 22.36
CA GLU A 370 1.28 12.05 23.62
C GLU A 370 -0.25 12.16 23.48
N LEU A 371 -0.75 13.27 22.92
CA LEU A 371 -2.17 13.46 22.65
C LEU A 371 -2.70 12.45 21.62
N GLN A 372 -1.91 12.12 20.59
CA GLN A 372 -2.28 11.10 19.60
C GLN A 372 -2.45 9.72 20.25
N ILE A 373 -1.58 9.33 21.18
CA ILE A 373 -1.72 8.07 21.93
C ILE A 373 -3.04 8.07 22.73
N ASN A 374 -3.37 9.17 23.41
CA ASN A 374 -4.62 9.28 24.15
C ASN A 374 -5.85 9.23 23.22
N GLN A 375 -5.81 9.87 22.05
CA GLN A 375 -6.85 9.78 21.03
C GLN A 375 -7.08 8.35 20.57
N LEU A 376 -6.00 7.60 20.28
CA LEU A 376 -6.08 6.18 19.90
C LEU A 376 -6.73 5.33 21.00
N GLN A 377 -6.47 5.62 22.27
CA GLN A 377 -7.12 4.88 23.38
C GLN A 377 -8.64 5.10 23.40
N TYR A 378 -9.10 6.36 23.23
CA TYR A 378 -10.55 6.64 23.14
C TYR A 378 -11.20 6.04 21.90
N GLN A 379 -10.53 6.11 20.75
CA GLN A 379 -11.01 5.50 19.51
C GLN A 379 -11.12 3.96 19.65
N ARG A 380 -10.18 3.33 20.35
CA ARG A 380 -10.24 1.89 20.64
C ARG A 380 -11.45 1.53 21.50
N ILE A 381 -11.76 2.34 22.55
CA ILE A 381 -12.93 2.13 23.39
C ILE A 381 -14.22 2.27 22.57
N ASP A 382 -14.30 3.26 21.70
CA ASP A 382 -15.46 3.46 20.83
C ASP A 382 -15.62 2.31 19.84
N LEU A 383 -14.55 1.89 19.17
CA LEU A 383 -14.57 0.71 18.29
C LEU A 383 -15.06 -0.54 19.02
N GLN A 384 -14.56 -0.78 20.26
CA GLN A 384 -14.98 -1.95 21.05
C GLN A 384 -16.48 -1.92 21.36
N ARG A 385 -17.04 -0.74 21.65
CA ARG A 385 -18.49 -0.57 21.88
C ARG A 385 -19.29 -0.84 20.61
N ASN A 386 -18.85 -0.30 19.47
CA ASN A 386 -19.49 -0.50 18.18
C ASN A 386 -19.49 -1.98 17.76
N LEU A 387 -18.35 -2.67 17.96
CA LEU A 387 -18.25 -4.10 17.67
C LEU A 387 -19.17 -4.94 18.57
N LYS A 388 -19.26 -4.64 19.88
CA LYS A 388 -20.21 -5.31 20.77
C LYS A 388 -21.64 -5.12 20.34
N LEU A 389 -22.02 -3.89 19.91
CA LEU A 389 -23.34 -3.61 19.39
C LEU A 389 -23.60 -4.39 18.09
N ALA A 390 -22.63 -4.43 17.17
CA ALA A 390 -22.76 -5.17 15.91
C ALA A 390 -22.95 -6.68 16.15
N VAL A 391 -22.20 -7.27 17.07
CA VAL A 391 -22.35 -8.70 17.47
C VAL A 391 -23.75 -8.94 18.02
N LYS A 392 -24.22 -8.09 18.96
CA LYS A 392 -25.56 -8.23 19.53
C LYS A 392 -26.66 -8.15 18.46
N ASN A 393 -26.59 -7.12 17.59
CA ASN A 393 -27.54 -6.96 16.49
C ASN A 393 -27.53 -8.18 15.54
N SER A 394 -26.37 -8.76 15.28
CA SER A 394 -26.25 -9.95 14.42
C SER A 394 -26.91 -11.17 15.06
N ILE A 395 -26.74 -11.37 16.36
CA ILE A 395 -27.38 -12.46 17.11
C ILE A 395 -28.91 -12.28 17.11
N ASP A 396 -29.40 -11.06 17.41
CA ASP A 396 -30.82 -10.76 17.44
C ASP A 396 -31.45 -10.97 16.03
N LEU A 397 -30.73 -10.62 14.96
CA LEU A 397 -31.19 -10.85 13.59
C LEU A 397 -31.24 -12.34 13.22
N ILE A 398 -30.28 -13.14 13.64
CA ILE A 398 -30.27 -14.60 13.43
C ILE A 398 -31.50 -15.21 14.11
N ASN A 399 -31.73 -14.91 15.39
CA ASN A 399 -32.87 -15.43 16.15
C ASN A 399 -34.20 -15.08 15.48
N LYS A 400 -34.38 -13.82 15.07
CA LYS A 400 -35.54 -13.36 14.36
C LYS A 400 -35.77 -14.11 13.03
N ASN A 401 -34.70 -14.33 12.25
CA ASN A 401 -34.78 -15.06 10.98
C ASN A 401 -35.20 -16.54 11.20
N ILE A 402 -34.68 -17.19 12.24
CA ILE A 402 -35.07 -18.55 12.61
C ILE A 402 -36.59 -18.61 12.96
N GLU A 403 -37.07 -17.68 13.78
CA GLU A 403 -38.49 -17.59 14.10
C GLU A 403 -39.36 -17.40 12.85
N GLN A 404 -38.91 -16.57 11.89
CA GLN A 404 -39.64 -16.36 10.61
C GLN A 404 -39.66 -17.62 9.75
N ILE A 405 -38.58 -18.39 9.68
CA ILE A 405 -38.52 -19.66 8.95
C ILE A 405 -39.56 -20.62 9.53
N VAL A 406 -39.56 -20.84 10.86
CA VAL A 406 -40.52 -21.74 11.55
C VAL A 406 -41.95 -21.33 11.29
N ALA A 407 -42.27 -20.04 11.39
CA ALA A 407 -43.61 -19.51 11.12
C ALA A 407 -44.03 -19.73 9.65
N THR A 408 -43.15 -19.54 8.71
CA THR A 408 -43.40 -19.71 7.27
C THR A 408 -43.59 -21.19 6.92
N GLN A 409 -42.78 -22.09 7.48
CA GLN A 409 -42.94 -23.55 7.31
C GLN A 409 -44.32 -24.02 7.79
N SER A 410 -44.73 -23.57 8.99
CA SER A 410 -46.09 -23.88 9.51
C SER A 410 -47.20 -23.39 8.58
N SER A 411 -47.03 -22.18 8.00
CA SER A 411 -48.01 -21.64 7.05
C SER A 411 -48.08 -22.47 5.74
N VAL A 412 -46.94 -22.94 5.24
CA VAL A 412 -46.87 -23.81 4.05
C VAL A 412 -47.52 -25.16 4.31
N GLU A 413 -47.34 -25.76 5.50
CA GLU A 413 -47.95 -27.02 5.88
C GLU A 413 -49.49 -26.88 5.95
N GLN A 414 -49.99 -25.77 6.50
CA GLN A 414 -51.43 -25.48 6.52
C GLN A 414 -52.01 -25.28 5.11
N ALA A 415 -51.29 -24.65 4.21
CA ALA A 415 -51.72 -24.42 2.83
C ALA A 415 -51.70 -25.70 1.98
N ARG A 416 -50.99 -26.75 2.39
CA ARG A 416 -50.97 -28.05 1.71
C ARG A 416 -52.11 -28.98 2.13
N LYS A 417 -52.71 -28.75 3.32
CA LYS A 417 -53.92 -29.45 3.81
C LYS A 417 -55.19 -28.90 3.17
#